data_4663c12768170c834ae32f76a52aee1f
#
_entry.id   4663c12768170c834ae32f76a52aee1f
#
_cell.length_a   1.000
_cell.length_b   1.000
_cell.length_c   1.000
_cell.angle_alpha   90.00
_cell.angle_beta   90.00
_cell.angle_gamma   90.00
#
_symmetry.space_group_name_H-M   'P 1'
#
loop_
_entity.id
_entity.type
_entity.pdbx_description
1 polymer ?
#
loop_
_entity_poly.entity_id
_entity_poly.type
_entity_poly.pdbx_seq_one_letter_code
_entity_poly.pdbx_strand_id
1 'polypeptide(L)'
;MAETIHVDVVSTQKNIFSGEARFVALPGEMGELGILPRHTPLITRIKAGAVRIERADNGEEEFVFVAGGILEVQPGTVTVLADTAIRGKDLDEAIAKAKTIQ
;
A
#
# COMPACT_ATOMS: atom_id res chain seq x y z
N MET A 1 23.78 0.87 5.86
CA MET A 1 22.79 0.57 4.81
C MET A 1 21.39 0.60 5.37
N ALA A 2 20.50 1.23 4.66
CA ALA A 2 19.10 1.26 5.09
C ALA A 2 18.48 -0.13 4.83
N GLU A 3 17.79 -0.64 5.83
CA GLU A 3 17.04 -1.87 5.66
C GLU A 3 15.78 -1.59 4.87
N THR A 4 15.32 -2.59 4.14
CA THR A 4 14.10 -2.49 3.36
C THR A 4 13.16 -3.64 3.67
N ILE A 5 11.91 -3.45 3.31
CA ILE A 5 10.89 -4.48 3.40
C ILE A 5 10.21 -4.58 2.05
N HIS A 6 9.96 -5.80 1.61
CA HIS A 6 9.27 -6.00 0.35
C HIS A 6 7.78 -5.81 0.54
N VAL A 7 7.16 -5.01 -0.33
CA VAL A 7 5.73 -4.70 -0.24
C VAL A 7 5.02 -5.17 -1.50
N ASP A 8 3.96 -5.94 -1.32
CA ASP A 8 3.05 -6.33 -2.39
C ASP A 8 1.66 -5.84 -2.05
N VAL A 9 1.03 -5.12 -2.95
CA VAL A 9 -0.39 -4.77 -2.86
C VAL A 9 -1.11 -5.45 -4.00
N VAL A 10 -2.00 -6.38 -3.67
CA VAL A 10 -2.67 -7.23 -4.65
C VAL A 10 -4.18 -7.09 -4.48
N SER A 11 -4.89 -6.90 -5.58
CA SER A 11 -6.35 -6.99 -5.58
C SER A 11 -6.78 -8.34 -6.15
N THR A 12 -8.08 -8.59 -6.15
CA THR A 12 -8.61 -9.84 -6.69
C THR A 12 -8.33 -10.01 -8.18
N GLN A 13 -8.00 -8.93 -8.88
CA GLN A 13 -7.86 -8.95 -10.33
C GLN A 13 -6.41 -8.81 -10.79
N LYS A 14 -5.55 -8.15 -10.01
CA LYS A 14 -4.19 -7.90 -10.46
C LYS A 14 -3.28 -7.47 -9.32
N ASN A 15 -1.99 -7.51 -9.59
CA ASN A 15 -0.96 -6.94 -8.72
C ASN A 15 -0.93 -5.42 -8.96
N ILE A 16 -1.16 -4.66 -7.91
CA ILE A 16 -1.25 -3.19 -8.01
C ILE A 16 0.12 -2.56 -7.81
N PHE A 17 0.89 -3.08 -6.84
CA PHE A 17 2.22 -2.55 -6.53
C PHE A 17 3.09 -3.68 -5.99
N SER A 18 4.36 -3.66 -6.38
CA SER A 18 5.36 -4.58 -5.84
C SER A 18 6.70 -3.86 -5.83
N GLY A 19 7.36 -3.82 -4.70
CA GLY A 19 8.67 -3.18 -4.60
C GLY A 19 9.19 -3.12 -3.19
N GLU A 20 10.41 -2.59 -3.07
CA GLU A 20 11.08 -2.44 -1.78
C GLU A 20 10.75 -1.09 -1.17
N ALA A 21 10.52 -1.08 0.13
CA ALA A 21 10.16 0.13 0.86
C ALA A 21 10.96 0.24 2.15
N ARG A 22 11.05 1.47 2.65
CA ARG A 22 11.63 1.76 3.97
C ARG A 22 10.57 1.82 5.04
N PHE A 23 9.33 2.11 4.64
CA PHE A 23 8.24 2.33 5.58
C PHE A 23 6.91 2.19 4.85
N VAL A 24 5.91 1.64 5.54
CA VAL A 24 4.54 1.55 5.02
C VAL A 24 3.57 1.99 6.10
N ALA A 25 2.67 2.90 5.76
CA ALA A 25 1.58 3.31 6.65
C ALA A 25 0.26 2.83 6.05
N LEU A 26 -0.59 2.27 6.90
CA LEU A 26 -1.84 1.66 6.46
C LEU A 26 -3.00 2.04 7.39
N PRO A 27 -4.24 2.10 6.85
CA PRO A 27 -5.41 2.40 7.68
C PRO A 27 -5.92 1.14 8.40
N GLY A 28 -5.37 0.85 9.57
CA GLY A 28 -5.83 -0.28 10.38
C GLY A 28 -7.21 -0.04 11.00
N GLU A 29 -7.88 -1.11 11.42
CA GLU A 29 -9.20 -1.01 12.03
C GLU A 29 -9.21 -0.12 13.28
N MET A 30 -8.14 -0.18 14.06
CA MET A 30 -8.04 0.54 15.34
C MET A 30 -7.22 1.83 15.20
N GLY A 31 -6.89 2.23 14.00
CA GLY A 31 -6.07 3.40 13.73
C GLY A 31 -4.97 3.09 12.73
N GLU A 32 -4.23 4.13 12.37
CA GLU A 32 -3.15 3.99 11.40
C GLU A 32 -2.05 3.08 11.94
N LEU A 33 -1.57 2.19 11.08
CA LEU A 33 -0.46 1.29 11.38
C LEU A 33 0.77 1.76 10.61
N GLY A 34 1.93 1.76 11.28
CA GLY A 34 3.22 2.03 10.62
C GLY A 34 4.08 0.79 10.68
N ILE A 35 4.56 0.35 9.53
CA ILE A 35 5.37 -0.87 9.42
C ILE A 35 6.77 -0.49 8.97
N LEU A 36 7.74 -0.80 9.81
CA LEU A 36 9.16 -0.65 9.51
C LEU A 36 9.76 -2.03 9.22
N PRO A 37 10.94 -2.10 8.57
CA PRO A 37 11.63 -3.37 8.41
C PRO A 37 11.80 -4.08 9.77
N ARG A 38 11.67 -5.39 9.76
CA ARG A 38 11.76 -6.24 10.95
C ARG A 38 10.55 -6.11 11.89
N HIS A 39 9.45 -5.58 11.41
CA HIS A 39 8.23 -5.54 12.21
C HIS A 39 7.80 -6.95 12.61
N THR A 40 7.25 -7.07 13.82
CA THR A 40 6.70 -8.33 14.32
C THR A 40 5.62 -8.85 13.37
N PRO A 41 5.54 -10.15 13.14
CA PRO A 41 4.47 -10.71 12.31
C PRO A 41 3.08 -10.30 12.80
N LEU A 42 2.21 -10.02 11.84
CA LEU A 42 0.88 -9.51 12.12
C LEU A 42 -0.06 -9.86 10.98
N ILE A 43 -1.29 -10.26 11.31
CA ILE A 43 -2.36 -10.37 10.33
C ILE A 43 -3.54 -9.59 10.89
N THR A 44 -4.03 -8.63 10.12
CA THR A 44 -5.15 -7.81 10.57
C THR A 44 -5.91 -7.24 9.37
N ARG A 45 -7.14 -6.81 9.63
CA ARG A 45 -7.93 -6.13 8.61
C ARG A 45 -7.52 -4.67 8.52
N ILE A 46 -7.67 -4.11 7.33
CA ILE A 46 -7.48 -2.68 7.11
C ILE A 46 -8.77 -2.09 6.58
N LYS A 47 -8.97 -0.81 6.90
CA LYS A 47 -10.14 -0.06 6.45
C LYS A 47 -9.91 0.52 5.07
N ALA A 48 -10.97 1.03 4.45
CA ALA A 48 -10.82 1.83 3.25
C ALA A 48 -9.96 3.05 3.54
N GLY A 49 -9.05 3.36 2.66
CA GLY A 49 -8.15 4.50 2.82
C GLY A 49 -6.90 4.36 1.98
N ALA A 50 -5.91 5.13 2.30
CA ALA A 50 -4.66 5.16 1.55
C ALA A 50 -3.57 4.35 2.25
N VAL A 51 -2.93 3.48 1.49
CA VAL A 51 -1.68 2.84 1.89
C VAL A 51 -0.56 3.71 1.37
N ARG A 52 0.30 4.18 2.26
CA ARG A 52 1.42 5.07 1.93
C ARG A 52 2.72 4.28 2.03
N ILE A 53 3.44 4.22 0.93
CA ILE A 53 4.66 3.43 0.82
C ILE A 53 5.82 4.38 0.54
N GLU A 54 6.81 4.40 1.43
CA GLU A 54 8.04 5.15 1.17
C GLU A 54 9.00 4.23 0.44
N ARG A 55 9.21 4.50 -0.83
CA ARG A 55 10.02 3.64 -1.69
C ARG A 55 11.50 3.69 -1.29
N ALA A 56 12.14 2.53 -1.34
CA ALA A 56 13.54 2.42 -0.98
C ALA A 56 14.46 2.94 -2.09
N ASP A 57 14.03 2.84 -3.34
CA ASP A 57 14.89 3.16 -4.48
C ASP A 57 15.10 4.65 -4.67
N ASN A 58 14.08 5.47 -4.45
CA ASN A 58 14.18 6.91 -4.70
C ASN A 58 13.69 7.76 -3.54
N GLY A 59 13.21 7.16 -2.45
CA GLY A 59 12.70 7.89 -1.29
C GLY A 59 11.35 8.55 -1.51
N GLU A 60 10.75 8.39 -2.68
CA GLU A 60 9.45 8.97 -2.97
C GLU A 60 8.33 8.16 -2.33
N GLU A 61 7.21 8.83 -2.07
CA GLU A 61 6.04 8.17 -1.53
C GLU A 61 5.12 7.71 -2.64
N GLU A 62 4.69 6.44 -2.54
CA GLU A 62 3.65 5.87 -3.38
C GLU A 62 2.38 5.78 -2.56
N PHE A 63 1.26 6.13 -3.15
CA PHE A 63 -0.04 6.00 -2.51
C PHE A 63 -0.86 4.97 -3.27
N VAL A 64 -1.44 4.04 -2.53
CA VAL A 64 -2.38 3.06 -3.09
C VAL A 64 -3.67 3.19 -2.29
N PHE A 65 -4.76 3.52 -2.98
CA PHE A 65 -6.07 3.65 -2.33
C PHE A 65 -6.77 2.30 -2.37
N VAL A 66 -7.17 1.83 -1.21
CA VAL A 66 -7.81 0.52 -1.06
C VAL A 66 -9.20 0.68 -0.46
N ALA A 67 -10.11 -0.21 -0.85
CA ALA A 67 -11.48 -0.20 -0.33
C ALA A 67 -11.63 -1.10 0.90
N GLY A 68 -10.51 -1.50 1.47
CA GLY A 68 -10.48 -2.44 2.58
C GLY A 68 -9.69 -3.67 2.19
N GLY A 69 -9.45 -4.55 3.12
CA GLY A 69 -8.71 -5.76 2.83
C GLY A 69 -8.03 -6.32 4.07
N ILE A 70 -6.99 -7.11 3.82
CA ILE A 70 -6.22 -7.77 4.87
C ILE A 70 -4.75 -7.43 4.69
N LEU A 71 -4.11 -7.11 5.80
CA LEU A 71 -2.68 -6.89 5.89
C LEU A 71 -2.02 -8.09 6.52
N GLU A 72 -0.98 -8.59 5.88
CA GLU A 72 -0.12 -9.62 6.46
C GLU A 72 1.31 -9.09 6.51
N VAL A 73 1.89 -9.07 7.71
CA VAL A 73 3.26 -8.66 7.93
C VAL A 73 4.08 -9.85 8.36
N GLN A 74 5.18 -10.08 7.70
CA GLN A 74 6.17 -11.07 8.08
C GLN A 74 7.54 -10.40 8.06
N PRO A 75 8.56 -10.99 8.71
CA PRO A 75 9.89 -10.43 8.65
C PRO A 75 10.31 -10.28 7.18
N GLY A 76 10.52 -9.06 6.76
CA GLY A 76 10.97 -8.77 5.41
C GLY A 76 9.88 -8.61 4.35
N THR A 77 8.62 -8.87 4.66
CA THR A 77 7.55 -8.80 3.66
C THR A 77 6.25 -8.23 4.24
N VAL A 78 5.64 -7.32 3.49
CA VAL A 78 4.30 -6.80 3.77
C VAL A 78 3.41 -7.13 2.57
N THR A 79 2.32 -7.83 2.82
CA THR A 79 1.36 -8.16 1.78
C THR A 79 0.02 -7.53 2.11
N VAL A 80 -0.53 -6.77 1.19
CA VAL A 80 -1.86 -6.20 1.31
C VAL A 80 -2.75 -6.88 0.28
N LEU A 81 -3.75 -7.61 0.76
CA LEU A 81 -4.76 -8.24 -0.10
C LEU A 81 -6.00 -7.36 -0.05
N ALA A 82 -6.16 -6.53 -1.06
CA ALA A 82 -7.23 -5.54 -1.09
C ALA A 82 -8.44 -6.05 -1.88
N ASP A 83 -9.62 -5.65 -1.44
CA ASP A 83 -10.82 -5.94 -2.22
C ASP A 83 -10.79 -5.23 -3.55
N THR A 84 -10.45 -3.95 -3.51
CA THR A 84 -10.25 -3.11 -4.69
C THR A 84 -9.13 -2.14 -4.37
N ALA A 85 -8.25 -1.88 -5.34
CA ALA A 85 -7.14 -0.97 -5.13
C ALA A 85 -6.80 -0.23 -6.41
N ILE A 86 -6.33 1.02 -6.25
CA ILE A 86 -5.84 1.83 -7.35
C ILE A 86 -4.65 2.66 -6.87
N ARG A 87 -3.59 2.72 -7.66
CA ARG A 87 -2.44 3.55 -7.34
C ARG A 87 -2.81 5.03 -7.48
N GLY A 88 -2.20 5.87 -6.64
CA GLY A 88 -2.47 7.30 -6.65
C GLY A 88 -2.29 7.94 -8.02
N LYS A 89 -1.23 7.58 -8.74
CA LYS A 89 -1.00 8.13 -10.08
C LYS A 89 -2.11 7.74 -11.07
N ASP A 90 -2.65 6.53 -10.95
CA ASP A 90 -3.72 6.08 -11.82
C ASP A 90 -5.04 6.78 -11.48
N LEU A 91 -5.24 7.06 -10.19
CA LEU A 91 -6.41 7.81 -9.75
C LEU A 91 -6.38 9.23 -10.31
N ASP A 92 -5.23 9.88 -10.29
CA ASP A 92 -5.07 11.21 -10.86
C ASP A 92 -5.41 11.23 -12.34
N GLU A 93 -4.95 10.23 -13.09
CA GLU A 93 -5.26 10.08 -14.50
C GLU A 93 -6.76 9.89 -14.73
N ALA A 94 -7.39 9.07 -13.90
CA ALA A 94 -8.83 8.82 -14.01
C ALA A 94 -9.63 10.09 -13.74
N ILE A 95 -9.23 10.89 -12.76
CA ILE A 95 -9.86 12.15 -12.43
C ILE A 95 -9.70 13.13 -13.60
N ALA A 96 -8.51 13.21 -14.18
CA ALA A 96 -8.24 14.08 -15.31
C ALA A 96 -9.09 13.71 -16.51
N LYS A 97 -9.24 12.41 -16.80
CA LYS A 97 -10.10 11.94 -17.89
C LYS A 97 -11.56 12.29 -17.65
N ALA A 98 -12.03 12.11 -16.43
CA ALA A 98 -13.41 12.42 -16.09
C ALA A 98 -13.71 13.90 -16.31
N LYS A 99 -12.78 14.78 -15.97
CA LYS A 99 -12.93 16.23 -16.19
C LYS A 99 -12.93 16.57 -17.66
N THR A 100 -12.16 15.85 -18.47
CA THR A 100 -12.04 16.11 -19.90
C THR A 100 -13.31 15.72 -20.64
N ILE A 101 -14.02 14.71 -20.17
CA ILE A 101 -15.22 14.20 -20.84
C ILE A 101 -16.40 15.15 -20.67
N GLN A 102 -16.37 15.99 -19.67
CA GLN A 102 -17.41 16.98 -19.47
C GLN A 102 -17.25 18.13 -20.47
#